data_2e890b226d6c03fea245fdc548615922
#
_entry.id   2e890b226d6c03fea245fdc548615922
#
_cell.length_a   1.000
_cell.length_b   1.000
_cell.length_c   1.000
_cell.angle_alpha   90.00
_cell.angle_beta   90.00
_cell.angle_gamma   90.00
#
_symmetry.space_group_name_H-M   'P 1'
#
loop_
_entity.id
_entity.type
_entity.pdbx_description
1 polymer ?
#
loop_
_entity_poly.entity_id
_entity_poly.type
_entity_poly.pdbx_seq_one_letter_code
_entity_poly.pdbx_strand_id
1 'polypeptide(L)'
;MTRDELQRYIFDHYSTEPDYPWADAPNHAVFRHGSNRKWFALVLDVPRNKLGLPGTQMIDVVNLKCDPILIGSLRGEPGIFPAYHMNKDGWLSVALDASAAD
;
A
#
# COMPACT_ATOMS: atom_id res chain seq x y z
N MET A 1 3.31 11.57 1.75
CA MET A 1 2.83 11.30 0.36
C MET A 1 1.34 10.97 0.42
N THR A 2 0.57 11.53 -0.49
CA THR A 2 -0.85 11.23 -0.61
C THR A 2 -1.08 10.13 -1.64
N ARG A 3 -2.33 9.61 -1.70
CA ARG A 3 -2.71 8.63 -2.72
C ARG A 3 -2.47 9.15 -4.13
N ASP A 4 -2.86 10.41 -4.40
CA ASP A 4 -2.71 10.99 -5.74
C ASP A 4 -1.25 11.18 -6.12
N GLU A 5 -0.41 11.60 -5.17
CA GLU A 5 1.02 11.72 -5.39
C GLU A 5 1.67 10.37 -5.67
N LEU A 6 1.27 9.33 -4.94
CA LEU A 6 1.77 7.98 -5.17
C LEU A 6 1.37 7.46 -6.55
N GLN A 7 0.11 7.64 -6.96
CA GLN A 7 -0.37 7.18 -8.26
C GLN A 7 0.38 7.89 -9.39
N ARG A 8 0.64 9.18 -9.24
CA ARG A 8 1.42 9.94 -10.23
C ARG A 8 2.85 9.43 -10.30
N TYR A 9 3.47 9.16 -9.15
CA TYR A 9 4.83 8.61 -9.09
C TYR A 9 4.91 7.27 -9.83
N ILE A 10 3.95 6.39 -9.57
CA ILE A 10 3.92 5.07 -10.23
C ILE A 10 3.74 5.22 -11.74
N PHE A 11 2.86 6.10 -12.18
CA PHE A 11 2.67 6.34 -13.62
C PHE A 11 3.94 6.87 -14.26
N ASP A 12 4.60 7.85 -13.64
CA ASP A 12 5.79 8.49 -14.20
C ASP A 12 6.98 7.53 -14.28
N HIS A 13 7.13 6.62 -13.33
CA HIS A 13 8.30 5.74 -13.25
C HIS A 13 8.07 4.37 -13.88
N TYR A 14 6.85 3.89 -13.92
CA TYR A 14 6.53 2.54 -14.37
C TYR A 14 5.52 2.50 -15.50
N SER A 15 4.98 3.65 -15.92
CA SER A 15 3.97 3.77 -16.98
C SER A 15 2.75 2.88 -16.73
N THR A 16 2.35 2.75 -15.47
CA THR A 16 1.29 1.86 -15.03
C THR A 16 0.14 2.65 -14.45
N GLU A 17 -1.07 2.38 -14.93
CA GLU A 17 -2.31 2.92 -14.37
C GLU A 17 -2.96 1.90 -13.47
N PRO A 18 -3.72 2.33 -12.45
CA PRO A 18 -4.36 1.39 -11.52
C PRO A 18 -5.57 0.70 -12.16
N ASP A 19 -5.79 -0.55 -11.73
CA ASP A 19 -7.05 -1.27 -11.92
C ASP A 19 -7.90 -1.16 -10.67
N TYR A 20 -9.22 -1.19 -10.84
CA TYR A 20 -10.18 -1.16 -9.71
C TYR A 20 -11.07 -2.40 -9.81
N PRO A 21 -10.54 -3.58 -9.43
CA PRO A 21 -11.22 -4.86 -9.72
C PRO A 21 -12.41 -5.17 -8.80
N TRP A 22 -12.61 -4.41 -7.72
CA TRP A 22 -13.66 -4.71 -6.75
C TRP A 22 -14.78 -3.68 -6.81
N ALA A 23 -15.97 -4.10 -7.25
CA ALA A 23 -17.13 -3.23 -7.33
C ALA A 23 -17.61 -2.78 -5.95
N ASP A 24 -17.47 -3.63 -4.93
CA ASP A 24 -17.84 -3.33 -3.54
C ASP A 24 -16.77 -2.56 -2.78
N ALA A 25 -15.61 -2.35 -3.38
CA ALA A 25 -14.52 -1.58 -2.80
C ALA A 25 -13.92 -0.67 -3.89
N PRO A 26 -14.65 0.37 -4.34
CA PRO A 26 -14.25 1.16 -5.51
C PRO A 26 -13.00 2.02 -5.28
N ASN A 27 -12.57 2.19 -4.03
CA ASN A 27 -11.38 2.97 -3.71
C ASN A 27 -10.11 2.12 -3.65
N HIS A 28 -10.23 0.80 -3.83
CA HIS A 28 -9.07 -0.09 -3.82
C HIS A 28 -8.47 -0.16 -5.22
N ALA A 29 -7.21 0.28 -5.35
CA ALA A 29 -6.51 0.36 -6.63
C ALA A 29 -5.35 -0.62 -6.66
N VAL A 30 -5.30 -1.47 -7.69
CA VAL A 30 -4.24 -2.46 -7.88
C VAL A 30 -3.30 -2.01 -8.97
N PHE A 31 -2.00 -2.09 -8.71
CA PHE A 31 -0.96 -1.80 -9.69
C PHE A 31 -0.23 -3.09 -10.06
N ARG A 32 -0.07 -3.33 -11.36
CA ARG A 32 0.54 -4.53 -11.91
C ARG A 32 1.79 -4.19 -12.70
N HIS A 33 2.77 -5.11 -12.68
CA HIS A 33 3.91 -5.00 -13.59
C HIS A 33 3.43 -5.11 -15.04
N GLY A 34 3.93 -4.24 -15.91
CA GLY A 34 3.54 -4.27 -17.32
C GLY A 34 3.98 -5.53 -18.05
N SER A 35 5.11 -6.15 -17.63
CA SER A 35 5.68 -7.30 -18.31
C SER A 35 4.97 -8.62 -18.01
N ASN A 36 4.48 -8.83 -16.77
CA ASN A 36 3.90 -10.12 -16.36
C ASN A 36 2.55 -10.00 -15.68
N ARG A 37 2.02 -8.80 -15.54
CA ARG A 37 0.72 -8.50 -14.93
C ARG A 37 0.60 -8.91 -13.45
N LYS A 38 1.70 -9.18 -12.78
CA LYS A 38 1.68 -9.49 -11.35
C LYS A 38 1.51 -8.21 -10.54
N TRP A 39 0.78 -8.30 -9.44
CA TRP A 39 0.56 -7.18 -8.52
C TRP A 39 1.86 -6.80 -7.83
N PHE A 40 2.16 -5.51 -7.72
CA PHE A 40 3.27 -5.02 -6.92
C PHE A 40 2.83 -3.97 -5.89
N ALA A 41 1.66 -3.37 -6.06
CA ALA A 41 1.12 -2.41 -5.11
C ALA A 41 -0.39 -2.47 -5.10
N LEU A 42 -0.97 -2.25 -3.93
CA LEU A 42 -2.42 -2.15 -3.73
C LEU A 42 -2.67 -0.96 -2.82
N VAL A 43 -3.37 0.04 -3.32
CA VAL A 43 -3.79 1.20 -2.52
C VAL A 43 -5.21 0.97 -2.04
N LEU A 44 -5.43 1.12 -0.74
CA LEU A 44 -6.74 0.93 -0.12
C LEU A 44 -6.89 1.87 1.07
N ASP A 45 -8.12 2.01 1.54
CA ASP A 45 -8.40 2.72 2.78
C ASP A 45 -8.77 1.72 3.87
N VAL A 46 -8.27 1.94 5.08
CA VAL A 46 -8.52 1.06 6.23
C VAL A 46 -8.78 1.89 7.47
N PRO A 47 -9.58 1.38 8.44
CA PRO A 47 -9.70 2.02 9.73
C PRO A 47 -8.38 1.95 10.49
N ARG A 48 -8.03 3.03 11.18
CA ARG A 48 -6.78 3.10 11.94
C ARG A 48 -6.61 1.94 12.92
N ASN A 49 -7.68 1.52 13.58
CA ASN A 49 -7.60 0.45 14.58
C ASN A 49 -7.22 -0.90 13.98
N LYS A 50 -7.42 -1.10 12.68
CA LYS A 50 -6.99 -2.33 12.01
C LYS A 50 -5.48 -2.41 11.82
N LEU A 51 -4.79 -1.28 11.98
CA LEU A 51 -3.32 -1.22 11.95
C LEU A 51 -2.73 -1.14 13.35
N GLY A 52 -3.56 -1.26 14.39
CA GLY A 52 -3.10 -1.10 15.76
C GLY A 52 -2.95 0.35 16.21
N LEU A 53 -3.49 1.30 15.45
CA LEU A 53 -3.45 2.72 15.77
C LEU A 53 -4.72 3.13 16.51
N PRO A 54 -4.66 4.21 17.33
CA PRO A 54 -5.86 4.72 18.01
C PRO A 54 -6.88 5.25 17.02
N GLY A 55 -8.16 5.02 17.34
CA GLY A 55 -9.28 5.58 16.58
C GLY A 55 -9.76 4.67 15.47
N THR A 56 -10.86 5.10 14.83
CA THR A 56 -11.51 4.36 13.76
C THR A 56 -11.58 5.14 12.46
N GLN A 57 -10.90 6.27 12.37
CA GLN A 57 -10.84 7.06 11.14
C GLN A 57 -10.18 6.26 10.02
N MET A 58 -10.68 6.44 8.80
CA MET A 58 -10.11 5.80 7.63
C MET A 58 -8.83 6.52 7.21
N ILE A 59 -7.80 5.75 6.86
CA ILE A 59 -6.57 6.28 6.27
C ILE A 59 -6.24 5.51 5.01
N ASP A 60 -5.61 6.20 4.07
CA ASP A 60 -5.11 5.55 2.87
C ASP A 60 -3.80 4.82 3.18
N VAL A 61 -3.68 3.63 2.63
CA VAL A 61 -2.53 2.74 2.84
C VAL A 61 -2.14 2.17 1.50
N VAL A 62 -0.83 2.00 1.27
CA VAL A 62 -0.34 1.21 0.15
C VAL A 62 0.29 -0.07 0.68
N ASN A 63 -0.15 -1.21 0.15
CA ASN A 63 0.50 -2.49 0.36
C ASN A 63 1.52 -2.68 -0.76
N LEU A 64 2.78 -2.88 -0.38
CA LEU A 64 3.88 -3.03 -1.32
C LEU A 64 4.47 -4.42 -1.19
N LYS A 65 4.72 -5.06 -2.33
CA LYS A 65 5.44 -6.33 -2.35
C LYS A 65 6.92 -6.06 -2.11
N CYS A 66 7.51 -6.77 -1.16
CA CYS A 66 8.89 -6.56 -0.72
C CYS A 66 9.61 -7.88 -0.54
N ASP A 67 10.94 -7.83 -0.66
CA ASP A 67 11.80 -8.93 -0.29
C ASP A 67 11.66 -9.20 1.22
N PRO A 68 11.57 -10.48 1.68
CA PRO A 68 11.42 -10.80 3.09
C PRO A 68 12.51 -10.21 3.99
N ILE A 69 13.73 -10.04 3.49
CA ILE A 69 14.82 -9.45 4.27
C ILE A 69 14.54 -7.97 4.53
N LEU A 70 14.05 -7.25 3.51
CA LEU A 70 13.66 -5.84 3.66
C LEU A 70 12.48 -5.68 4.60
N ILE A 71 11.53 -6.61 4.58
CA ILE A 71 10.39 -6.58 5.50
C ILE A 71 10.87 -6.62 6.94
N GLY A 72 11.81 -7.52 7.26
CA GLY A 72 12.37 -7.60 8.59
C GLY A 72 13.07 -6.31 9.04
N SER A 73 13.72 -5.61 8.12
CA SER A 73 14.42 -4.35 8.40
C SER A 73 13.49 -3.16 8.56
N LEU A 74 12.39 -3.13 7.79
CA LEU A 74 11.48 -1.97 7.74
C LEU A 74 10.34 -2.07 8.74
N ARG A 75 9.99 -3.28 9.17
CA ARG A 75 8.90 -3.48 10.13
C ARG A 75 9.23 -2.78 11.45
N GLY A 76 8.33 -1.92 11.91
CA GLY A 76 8.56 -1.13 13.11
C GLY A 76 9.01 0.31 12.84
N GLU A 77 9.39 0.65 11.60
CA GLU A 77 9.61 2.05 11.25
C GLU A 77 8.28 2.82 11.29
N PRO A 78 8.30 4.13 11.64
CA PRO A 78 7.06 4.90 11.69
C PRO A 78 6.28 4.86 10.38
N GLY A 79 4.99 4.56 10.48
CA GLY A 79 4.10 4.50 9.32
C GLY A 79 4.18 3.22 8.51
N ILE A 80 4.98 2.24 8.94
CA ILE A 80 5.13 0.95 8.26
C ILE A 80 4.59 -0.15 9.16
N PHE A 81 3.70 -1.00 8.62
CA PHE A 81 2.94 -1.99 9.37
C PHE A 81 3.00 -3.35 8.67
N PRO A 82 2.73 -4.45 9.40
CA PRO A 82 2.49 -5.73 8.75
C PRO A 82 1.35 -5.60 7.75
N ALA A 83 1.46 -6.28 6.60
CA ALA A 83 0.53 -6.10 5.50
C ALA A 83 -0.90 -6.45 5.91
N TYR A 84 -1.81 -5.52 5.63
CA TYR A 84 -3.24 -5.72 5.87
C TYR A 84 -3.84 -6.51 4.71
N HIS A 85 -4.51 -7.63 5.02
CA HIS A 85 -5.16 -8.54 4.06
C HIS A 85 -4.22 -9.17 3.03
N MET A 86 -2.91 -9.13 3.25
CA MET A 86 -1.94 -9.73 2.35
C MET A 86 -1.00 -10.65 3.12
N ASN A 87 -0.25 -11.49 2.39
CA ASN A 87 0.77 -12.34 2.99
C ASN A 87 1.86 -11.46 3.63
N LYS A 88 2.01 -11.57 4.94
CA LYS A 88 2.92 -10.73 5.71
C LYS A 88 4.39 -11.05 5.48
N ASP A 89 4.71 -12.17 4.85
CA ASP A 89 6.09 -12.54 4.52
C ASP A 89 6.58 -11.89 3.24
N GLY A 90 5.67 -11.41 2.39
CA GLY A 90 6.03 -10.81 1.11
C GLY A 90 5.50 -9.40 0.88
N TRP A 91 4.76 -8.82 1.84
CA TRP A 91 4.11 -7.53 1.68
C TRP A 91 4.22 -6.69 2.94
N LEU A 92 4.21 -5.36 2.77
CA LEU A 92 4.13 -4.38 3.85
C LEU A 92 3.01 -3.40 3.59
N SER A 93 2.43 -2.85 4.66
CA SER A 93 1.49 -1.73 4.57
C SER A 93 2.19 -0.44 4.98
N VAL A 94 2.06 0.60 4.17
CA VAL A 94 2.65 1.91 4.43
C VAL A 94 1.52 2.94 4.46
N ALA A 95 1.45 3.70 5.55
CA ALA A 95 0.43 4.74 5.70
C ALA A 95 0.74 5.94 4.81
N LEU A 96 -0.30 6.46 4.15
CA LEU A 96 -0.20 7.62 3.27
C LEU A 96 -0.75 8.87 3.98
N ASP A 97 -0.35 9.08 5.23
CA ASP A 97 -0.85 10.18 6.07
C ASP A 97 0.31 11.00 6.67
N ALA A 98 1.48 10.95 6.06
CA ALA A 98 2.71 11.62 6.50
C ALA A 98 3.35 11.00 7.75
N SER A 99 2.83 9.89 8.30
CA SER A 99 3.49 9.19 9.42
C SER A 99 4.70 8.39 8.95
N ALA A 100 4.81 8.10 7.65
CA ALA A 100 5.97 7.45 7.05
C ALA A 100 6.76 8.45 6.21
N ALA A 101 8.06 8.21 6.05
CA ALA A 101 8.90 9.01 5.16
C ALA A 101 8.50 8.77 3.69
N ASP A 102 8.55 9.82 2.92
CA ASP A 102 8.27 9.73 1.49
C ASP A 102 9.37 8.95 0.76
#